data_b5234d8a3a8a21c644c9505202440856
#
_entry.id   b5234d8a3a8a21c644c9505202440856
#
_cell.length_a   1.000
_cell.length_b   1.000
_cell.length_c   1.000
_cell.angle_alpha   90.00
_cell.angle_beta   90.00
_cell.angle_gamma   90.00
#
_symmetry.space_group_name_H-M   'P 1'
#
loop_
_entity.id
_entity.type
_entity.pdbx_description
1 polymer ?
#
loop_
_entity_poly.entity_id
_entity_poly.type
_entity_poly.pdbx_seq_one_letter_code
_entity_poly.pdbx_strand_id
1 'polypeptide(L)'
;MKTGKSKDLRCLRNLRKSKRKMIIYNVTTNIHESVHDQWLKWMQEKHIPEILATNKFSSARIVKVLVEEEMGGITYSVQYITDSKETLEKFYIEDEPEFHREALGLFADKMLSFRTELEVISEH
;
A
#
# COMPACT_ATOMS: atom_id res chain seq x y z
N MET A 1 -20.85 -29.46 24.02
CA MET A 1 -21.69 -28.39 24.54
C MET A 1 -20.92 -27.22 25.07
N LYS A 2 -20.01 -27.43 26.02
CA LYS A 2 -19.14 -26.36 26.50
C LYS A 2 -18.25 -25.78 25.39
N THR A 3 -17.80 -26.65 24.52
CA THR A 3 -17.01 -26.25 23.33
C THR A 3 -17.80 -25.41 22.34
N GLY A 4 -19.14 -25.60 22.30
CA GLY A 4 -20.00 -24.84 21.40
C GLY A 4 -20.06 -23.36 21.74
N LYS A 5 -20.18 -23.01 23.03
CA LYS A 5 -20.22 -21.62 23.47
C LYS A 5 -18.92 -20.88 23.18
N SER A 6 -17.78 -21.53 23.41
CA SER A 6 -16.47 -20.95 23.09
C SER A 6 -16.30 -20.71 21.60
N LYS A 7 -16.78 -21.67 20.79
CA LYS A 7 -16.76 -21.53 19.34
C LYS A 7 -17.63 -20.37 18.86
N ASP A 8 -18.78 -20.19 19.46
CA ASP A 8 -19.71 -19.12 19.10
C ASP A 8 -19.08 -17.75 19.37
N LEU A 9 -18.46 -17.57 20.53
CA LEU A 9 -17.77 -16.35 20.87
C LEU A 9 -16.60 -16.06 19.92
N ARG A 10 -15.88 -17.11 19.56
CA ARG A 10 -14.77 -17.01 18.62
C ARG A 10 -15.26 -16.62 17.23
N CYS A 11 -16.36 -17.21 16.78
CA CYS A 11 -16.99 -16.88 15.51
C CYS A 11 -17.44 -15.42 15.48
N LEU A 12 -18.06 -14.93 16.54
CA LEU A 12 -18.49 -13.54 16.64
C LEU A 12 -17.31 -12.58 16.55
N ARG A 13 -16.20 -12.89 17.19
CA ARG A 13 -14.98 -12.11 17.11
C ARG A 13 -14.43 -12.08 15.70
N ASN A 14 -14.40 -13.23 15.04
CA ASN A 14 -13.91 -13.33 13.65
C ASN A 14 -14.81 -12.58 12.69
N LEU A 15 -16.13 -12.64 12.91
CA LEU A 15 -17.07 -11.88 12.10
C LEU A 15 -16.87 -10.37 12.24
N ARG A 16 -16.57 -9.89 13.46
CA ARG A 16 -16.25 -8.46 13.67
C ARG A 16 -14.97 -8.06 12.92
N LYS A 17 -13.96 -8.91 12.96
CA LYS A 17 -12.72 -8.70 12.21
C LYS A 17 -12.96 -8.74 10.72
N SER A 18 -13.87 -9.61 10.26
CA SER A 18 -14.25 -9.69 8.85
C SER A 18 -14.94 -8.44 8.35
N LYS A 19 -15.70 -7.75 9.21
CA LYS A 19 -16.35 -6.49 8.86
C LYS A 19 -15.33 -5.37 8.64
N ARG A 20 -14.17 -5.45 9.30
CA ARG A 20 -13.04 -4.55 9.07
C ARG A 20 -12.09 -5.23 8.10
N LYS A 21 -12.49 -5.30 6.86
CA LYS A 21 -11.67 -5.98 5.86
C LYS A 21 -10.40 -5.20 5.61
N MET A 22 -9.27 -5.89 5.70
CA MET A 22 -7.98 -5.30 5.38
C MET A 22 -7.95 -4.92 3.91
N ILE A 23 -7.46 -3.72 3.68
CA ILE A 23 -7.30 -3.18 2.34
C ILE A 23 -5.80 -3.06 2.07
N ILE A 24 -5.40 -3.43 0.88
CA ILE A 24 -4.05 -3.18 0.38
C ILE A 24 -4.14 -2.02 -0.60
N TYR A 25 -3.50 -0.92 -0.23
CA TYR A 25 -3.31 0.20 -1.14
C TYR A 25 -2.04 -0.09 -1.94
N ASN A 26 -2.22 -0.42 -3.21
CA ASN A 26 -1.12 -0.81 -4.09
C ASN A 26 -0.82 0.31 -5.08
N VAL A 27 0.43 0.74 -5.10
CA VAL A 27 0.91 1.72 -6.08
C VAL A 27 1.91 1.03 -6.99
N THR A 28 1.53 0.84 -8.24
CA THR A 28 2.42 0.28 -9.25
C THR A 28 3.14 1.44 -9.94
N THR A 29 4.47 1.41 -9.92
CA THR A 29 5.29 2.50 -10.46
C THR A 29 6.31 1.94 -11.43
N ASN A 30 6.32 2.50 -12.64
CA ASN A 30 7.43 2.32 -13.57
C ASN A 30 8.33 3.54 -13.43
N ILE A 31 9.60 3.29 -13.11
CA ILE A 31 10.58 4.34 -12.88
C ILE A 31 11.65 4.28 -13.96
N HIS A 32 11.98 5.44 -14.52
CA HIS A 32 13.01 5.55 -15.55
C HIS A 32 14.38 5.16 -14.96
N GLU A 33 15.19 4.47 -15.76
CA GLU A 33 16.50 3.97 -15.32
C GLU A 33 17.42 5.08 -14.80
N SER A 34 17.34 6.27 -15.39
CA SER A 34 18.21 7.39 -15.01
C SER A 34 18.02 7.87 -13.58
N VAL A 35 16.85 7.62 -12.98
CA VAL A 35 16.56 8.05 -11.61
C VAL A 35 16.22 6.88 -10.69
N HIS A 36 16.38 5.67 -11.17
CA HIS A 36 15.99 4.47 -10.44
C HIS A 36 16.62 4.37 -9.04
N ASP A 37 17.94 4.50 -8.96
CA ASP A 37 18.63 4.33 -7.68
C ASP A 37 18.25 5.43 -6.69
N GLN A 38 18.11 6.67 -7.17
CA GLN A 38 17.66 7.79 -6.37
C GLN A 38 16.24 7.57 -5.87
N TRP A 39 15.35 7.10 -6.75
CA TRP A 39 13.95 6.85 -6.41
C TRP A 39 13.83 5.72 -5.37
N LEU A 40 14.54 4.63 -5.57
CA LEU A 40 14.46 3.49 -4.65
C LEU A 40 14.98 3.87 -3.24
N LYS A 41 16.06 4.61 -3.18
CA LYS A 41 16.59 5.10 -1.91
C LYS A 41 15.60 6.04 -1.22
N TRP A 42 15.02 6.97 -1.98
CA TRP A 42 14.02 7.90 -1.46
C TRP A 42 12.78 7.18 -0.94
N MET A 43 12.31 6.16 -1.67
CA MET A 43 11.17 5.35 -1.23
C MET A 43 11.44 4.67 0.11
N GLN A 44 12.60 4.02 0.23
CA GLN A 44 12.95 3.24 1.42
C GLN A 44 13.28 4.12 2.62
N GLU A 45 13.96 5.22 2.42
CA GLU A 45 14.47 6.05 3.51
C GLU A 45 13.53 7.18 3.92
N LYS A 46 12.68 7.65 3.03
CA LYS A 46 11.85 8.82 3.29
C LYS A 46 10.36 8.58 3.06
N HIS A 47 9.98 8.25 1.84
CA HIS A 47 8.57 8.25 1.43
C HIS A 47 7.74 7.21 2.19
N ILE A 48 8.17 5.94 2.16
CA ILE A 48 7.46 4.87 2.87
C ILE A 48 7.41 5.14 4.38
N PRO A 49 8.54 5.47 5.05
CA PRO A 49 8.48 5.81 6.47
C PRO A 49 7.55 6.98 6.80
N GLU A 50 7.50 8.00 5.98
CA GLU A 50 6.60 9.14 6.20
C GLU A 50 5.13 8.75 6.03
N ILE A 51 4.83 7.91 5.06
CA ILE A 51 3.46 7.40 4.89
C ILE A 51 3.05 6.56 6.11
N LEU A 52 3.92 5.70 6.59
CA LEU A 52 3.64 4.91 7.80
C LEU A 52 3.48 5.80 9.03
N ALA A 53 4.18 6.93 9.09
CA ALA A 53 4.06 7.87 10.20
C ALA A 53 2.70 8.58 10.26
N THR A 54 1.89 8.51 9.22
CA THR A 54 0.52 9.03 9.26
C THR A 54 -0.40 8.18 10.16
N ASN A 55 0.05 7.00 10.55
CA ASN A 55 -0.69 6.03 11.37
C ASN A 55 -1.96 5.49 10.68
N LYS A 56 -2.04 5.62 9.37
CA LYS A 56 -3.16 5.10 8.59
C LYS A 56 -2.89 3.71 8.00
N PHE A 57 -1.63 3.28 8.04
CA PHE A 57 -1.21 1.97 7.53
C PHE A 57 -0.40 1.24 8.58
N SER A 58 -0.62 -0.05 8.71
CA SER A 58 0.07 -0.89 9.69
C SER A 58 1.43 -1.38 9.21
N SER A 59 1.59 -1.52 7.91
CA SER A 59 2.83 -1.99 7.30
C SER A 59 2.88 -1.64 5.83
N ALA A 60 4.05 -1.77 5.26
CA ALA A 60 4.25 -1.56 3.83
C ALA A 60 5.37 -2.46 3.34
N ARG A 61 5.34 -2.77 2.06
CA ARG A 61 6.44 -3.46 1.40
C ARG A 61 6.56 -2.97 -0.04
N ILE A 62 7.78 -2.99 -0.54
CA ILE A 62 8.07 -2.69 -1.92
C ILE A 62 8.59 -3.96 -2.58
N VAL A 63 8.00 -4.34 -3.71
CA VAL A 63 8.37 -5.54 -4.44
C VAL A 63 8.63 -5.17 -5.89
N LYS A 64 9.61 -5.85 -6.49
CA LYS A 64 9.96 -5.63 -7.88
C LYS A 64 9.13 -6.55 -8.78
N VAL A 65 8.58 -6.00 -9.83
CA VAL A 65 7.85 -6.79 -10.83
C VAL A 65 8.88 -7.42 -11.75
N LEU A 66 8.88 -8.75 -11.83
CA LEU A 66 9.88 -9.51 -12.56
C LEU A 66 9.42 -9.80 -13.99
N VAL A 67 9.26 -8.72 -14.77
CA VAL A 67 8.95 -8.82 -16.20
C VAL A 67 9.85 -7.85 -16.95
N GLU A 68 10.14 -8.15 -18.20
CA GLU A 68 10.82 -7.20 -19.08
C GLU A 68 9.79 -6.17 -19.54
N GLU A 69 10.12 -4.90 -19.34
CA GLU A 69 9.29 -3.80 -19.79
C GLU A 69 9.68 -3.41 -21.21
N GLU A 70 8.77 -3.57 -22.15
CA GLU A 70 9.01 -3.24 -23.56
C GLU A 70 9.36 -1.77 -23.74
N MET A 71 8.80 -0.91 -22.89
CA MET A 71 9.04 0.52 -22.95
C MET A 71 10.21 0.98 -22.08
N GLY A 72 10.94 0.02 -21.51
CA GLY A 72 12.06 0.32 -20.61
C GLY A 72 11.61 0.65 -19.20
N GLY A 73 12.57 1.08 -18.38
CA GLY A 73 12.30 1.36 -16.97
C GLY A 73 12.21 0.10 -16.13
N ILE A 74 11.97 0.30 -14.86
CA ILE A 74 11.85 -0.79 -13.88
C ILE A 74 10.53 -0.59 -13.13
N THR A 75 9.76 -1.67 -12.97
CA THR A 75 8.44 -1.61 -12.35
C THR A 75 8.47 -2.20 -10.95
N TYR A 76 7.87 -1.46 -10.03
CA TYR A 76 7.70 -1.88 -8.64
C TYR A 76 6.24 -1.82 -8.25
N SER A 77 5.87 -2.68 -7.31
CA SER A 77 4.58 -2.63 -6.63
C SER A 77 4.86 -2.26 -5.18
N VAL A 78 4.29 -1.16 -4.73
CA VAL A 78 4.43 -0.71 -3.33
C VAL A 78 3.08 -0.92 -2.67
N GLN A 79 3.06 -1.71 -1.61
CA GLN A 79 1.82 -2.15 -0.98
C GLN A 79 1.76 -1.66 0.45
N TYR A 80 0.69 -0.95 0.78
CA TYR A 80 0.44 -0.43 2.12
C TYR A 80 -0.81 -1.11 2.66
N ILE A 81 -0.73 -1.60 3.89
CA ILE A 81 -1.83 -2.33 4.52
C ILE A 81 -2.58 -1.40 5.45
N THR A 82 -3.89 -1.29 5.26
CA THR A 82 -4.76 -0.53 6.16
C THR A 82 -5.93 -1.39 6.63
N ASP A 83 -6.54 -0.99 7.71
CA ASP A 83 -7.60 -1.78 8.37
C ASP A 83 -8.97 -1.57 7.75
N SER A 84 -9.18 -0.50 6.99
CA SER A 84 -10.50 -0.20 6.45
C SER A 84 -10.43 0.74 5.25
N LYS A 85 -11.49 0.73 4.47
CA LYS A 85 -11.64 1.67 3.36
C LYS A 85 -11.80 3.11 3.85
N GLU A 86 -12.44 3.29 4.99
CA GLU A 86 -12.62 4.61 5.59
C GLU A 86 -11.28 5.25 5.95
N THR A 87 -10.37 4.47 6.50
CA THR A 87 -9.01 4.94 6.81
C THR A 87 -8.26 5.32 5.53
N LEU A 88 -8.41 4.51 4.49
CA LEU A 88 -7.79 4.81 3.20
C LEU A 88 -8.33 6.10 2.60
N GLU A 89 -9.63 6.33 2.69
CA GLU A 89 -10.24 7.57 2.20
C GLU A 89 -9.72 8.79 2.96
N LYS A 90 -9.52 8.67 4.26
CA LYS A 90 -8.89 9.73 5.05
C LYS A 90 -7.48 10.03 4.56
N PHE A 91 -6.72 8.99 4.25
CA PHE A 91 -5.38 9.16 3.68
C PHE A 91 -5.43 9.96 2.38
N TYR A 92 -6.37 9.65 1.49
CA TYR A 92 -6.52 10.35 0.23
C TYR A 92 -6.83 11.84 0.41
N ILE A 93 -7.58 12.18 1.44
CA ILE A 93 -7.98 13.56 1.70
C ILE A 93 -6.90 14.33 2.46
N GLU A 94 -6.34 13.71 3.49
CA GLU A 94 -5.47 14.39 4.46
C GLU A 94 -4.00 14.38 4.08
N ASP A 95 -3.52 13.31 3.44
CA ASP A 95 -2.09 13.08 3.29
C ASP A 95 -1.61 12.94 1.84
N GLU A 96 -2.34 12.21 1.03
CA GLU A 96 -1.92 11.84 -0.32
C GLU A 96 -1.55 13.05 -1.21
N PRO A 97 -2.30 14.16 -1.19
CA PRO A 97 -1.96 15.29 -2.07
C PRO A 97 -0.56 15.84 -1.85
N GLU A 98 -0.10 15.91 -0.60
CA GLU A 98 1.26 16.38 -0.29
C GLU A 98 2.31 15.38 -0.76
N PHE A 99 2.10 14.10 -0.51
CA PHE A 99 3.02 13.05 -0.96
C PHE A 99 3.12 13.01 -2.49
N HIS A 100 1.99 13.15 -3.15
CA HIS A 100 1.93 13.18 -4.62
C HIS A 100 2.70 14.38 -5.18
N ARG A 101 2.52 15.54 -4.58
CA ARG A 101 3.22 16.77 -4.98
C ARG A 101 4.72 16.63 -4.83
N GLU A 102 5.19 16.05 -3.73
CA GLU A 102 6.61 15.83 -3.50
C GLU A 102 7.20 14.87 -4.55
N ALA A 103 6.51 13.77 -4.82
CA ALA A 103 6.96 12.79 -5.80
C ALA A 103 7.07 13.41 -7.20
N LEU A 104 6.06 14.18 -7.61
CA LEU A 104 6.08 14.87 -8.89
C LEU A 104 7.22 15.89 -8.96
N GLY A 105 7.49 16.59 -7.87
CA GLY A 105 8.57 17.55 -7.81
C GLY A 105 9.94 16.93 -7.98
N LEU A 106 10.12 15.71 -7.48
CA LEU A 106 11.41 15.02 -7.52
C LEU A 106 11.64 14.26 -8.83
N PHE A 107 10.61 13.60 -9.35
CA PHE A 107 10.78 12.63 -10.44
C PHE A 107 10.03 13.01 -11.73
N ALA A 108 9.07 13.90 -11.64
CA ALA A 108 8.33 14.44 -12.80
C ALA A 108 7.87 13.33 -13.76
N ASP A 109 8.18 13.48 -15.04
CA ASP A 109 7.81 12.54 -16.10
C ASP A 109 8.64 11.25 -16.14
N LYS A 110 9.62 11.11 -15.25
CA LYS A 110 10.44 9.90 -15.16
C LYS A 110 9.81 8.81 -14.29
N MET A 111 8.64 9.10 -13.74
CA MET A 111 7.88 8.18 -12.90
C MET A 111 6.45 8.10 -13.42
N LEU A 112 5.99 6.90 -13.71
CA LEU A 112 4.60 6.65 -14.10
C LEU A 112 3.98 5.70 -13.08
N SER A 113 2.95 6.18 -12.39
CA SER A 113 2.31 5.41 -11.33
C SER A 113 0.82 5.30 -11.55
N PHE A 114 0.27 4.18 -11.13
CA PHE A 114 -1.18 4.03 -10.95
C PHE A 114 -1.43 3.25 -9.67
N ARG A 115 -2.60 3.45 -9.10
CA ARG A 115 -2.97 2.81 -7.83
C ARG A 115 -4.13 1.86 -7.99
N THR A 116 -4.14 0.82 -7.16
CA THR A 116 -5.18 -0.19 -7.10
C THR A 116 -5.51 -0.43 -5.64
N GLU A 117 -6.79 -0.51 -5.34
CA GLU A 117 -7.24 -0.89 -4.01
C GLU A 117 -7.61 -2.37 -4.04
N LEU A 118 -7.03 -3.13 -3.13
CA LEU A 118 -7.23 -4.57 -3.05
C LEU A 118 -7.83 -4.91 -1.70
N GLU A 119 -8.87 -5.73 -1.70
CA GLU A 119 -9.49 -6.19 -0.47
C GLU A 119 -9.02 -7.62 -0.18
N VAL A 120 -8.53 -7.85 1.02
CA VAL A 120 -8.12 -9.19 1.43
C VAL A 120 -9.38 -10.02 1.69
N ILE A 121 -9.55 -11.08 0.92
CA ILE A 121 -10.71 -11.96 1.05
C ILE A 121 -10.44 -13.08 2.05
N SER A 122 -9.25 -13.67 1.98
CA SER A 122 -8.88 -14.75 2.89
C SER A 122 -7.36 -14.86 3.00
N GLU A 123 -6.95 -15.35 4.15
CA GLU A 123 -5.54 -15.68 4.42
C GLU A 123 -5.49 -17.13 4.87
N HIS A 124 -4.43 -17.83 4.51
CA HIS A 124 -4.29 -19.27 4.78
C HIS A 124 -2.97 -19.57 5.47
#